data_9ff74db89f202bf808e4e8ae71e5e399
#
_entry.id   9ff74db89f202bf808e4e8ae71e5e399
#
_cell.length_a   1.000
_cell.length_b   1.000
_cell.length_c   1.000
_cell.angle_alpha   90.00
_cell.angle_beta   90.00
_cell.angle_gamma   90.00
#
_symmetry.space_group_name_H-M   'P 1'
#
loop_
_entity.id
_entity.type
_entity.pdbx_description
1 polymer ?
#
loop_
_entity_poly.entity_id
_entity_poly.type
_entity_poly.pdbx_seq_one_letter_code
_entity_poly.pdbx_strand_id
1 'polypeptide(L)'
;MGEPSPRVADQLARRVLTARLHLKPGENVTIETYPSSLAWALGFVREARRLGARPLLHYEDERSYWTAVKEGSLDAIGQPGSHEWAALAKTDVYIYFWGPEDGARLEALPEATVEKLVAFNSKWYEVAQRAGVRGVRMGIARVTAANARRWGVSPEAWRKEMVEATLLDPKELVADSRRLQKALERGHIARIRHPNGTDLTLALARRKARVDLGWVTASSRRARFGTMASAPDGCVYVAVDETTADGRLVSNRMSNLFGEPVRGGRWRFRGGRLVGQGYASGGASVRAEYARGGKGRDRPGMLEIGLNPALHLSPGFEENERGAVTAFIGNNAPYGGETRSNFMAHLTVAGAELSIDGRTVVRGGRIV
;
A
#
# COMPACT_ATOMS: atom_id res chain seq x y z
N MET A 1 22.94 -3.13 -8.88
CA MET A 1 21.92 -4.20 -8.73
C MET A 1 21.67 -4.78 -10.12
N GLY A 2 21.77 -6.10 -10.35
CA GLY A 2 21.53 -6.70 -11.68
C GLY A 2 20.07 -6.53 -12.11
N GLU A 3 19.84 -6.35 -13.40
CA GLU A 3 18.50 -6.34 -13.98
C GLU A 3 17.83 -7.72 -13.85
N PRO A 4 16.48 -7.80 -13.84
CA PRO A 4 15.78 -9.08 -13.90
C PRO A 4 16.10 -9.78 -15.23
N SER A 5 16.18 -11.11 -15.21
CA SER A 5 16.21 -11.82 -16.48
C SER A 5 14.90 -11.58 -17.25
N PRO A 6 14.94 -11.51 -18.60
CA PRO A 6 13.73 -11.32 -19.40
C PRO A 6 12.63 -12.35 -19.06
N ARG A 7 13.03 -13.62 -18.79
CA ARG A 7 12.09 -14.69 -18.42
C ARG A 7 11.33 -14.37 -17.12
N VAL A 8 12.01 -13.87 -16.10
CA VAL A 8 11.37 -13.52 -14.80
C VAL A 8 10.44 -12.33 -14.96
N ALA A 9 10.87 -11.29 -15.71
CA ALA A 9 10.04 -10.13 -16.00
C ALA A 9 8.77 -10.50 -16.79
N ASP A 10 8.89 -11.36 -17.81
CA ASP A 10 7.77 -11.85 -18.61
C ASP A 10 6.81 -12.70 -17.76
N GLN A 11 7.32 -13.60 -16.91
CA GLN A 11 6.51 -14.43 -16.02
C GLN A 11 5.69 -13.58 -15.05
N LEU A 12 6.33 -12.58 -14.41
CA LEU A 12 5.67 -11.65 -13.50
C LEU A 12 4.61 -10.83 -14.22
N ALA A 13 4.95 -10.28 -15.40
CA ALA A 13 4.02 -9.53 -16.22
C ALA A 13 2.79 -10.37 -16.62
N ARG A 14 3.01 -11.59 -17.11
CA ARG A 14 1.93 -12.49 -17.47
C ARG A 14 0.99 -12.77 -16.31
N ARG A 15 1.53 -13.06 -15.11
CA ARG A 15 0.72 -13.29 -13.90
C ARG A 15 -0.13 -12.07 -13.55
N VAL A 16 0.45 -10.89 -13.55
CA VAL A 16 -0.27 -9.66 -13.22
C VAL A 16 -1.35 -9.34 -14.24
N LEU A 17 -1.01 -9.39 -15.52
CA LEU A 17 -1.94 -9.06 -16.61
C LEU A 17 -3.13 -10.03 -16.66
N THR A 18 -2.90 -11.32 -16.42
CA THR A 18 -3.97 -12.35 -16.52
C THR A 18 -4.73 -12.53 -15.22
N ALA A 19 -4.06 -12.76 -14.08
CA ALA A 19 -4.70 -13.13 -12.83
C ALA A 19 -5.25 -11.94 -12.04
N ARG A 20 -4.63 -10.75 -12.15
CA ARG A 20 -5.04 -9.56 -11.39
C ARG A 20 -5.86 -8.58 -12.21
N LEU A 21 -5.52 -8.37 -13.47
CA LEU A 21 -6.14 -7.36 -14.32
C LEU A 21 -7.08 -7.93 -15.38
N HIS A 22 -7.07 -9.25 -15.59
CA HIS A 22 -7.92 -9.94 -16.55
C HIS A 22 -7.87 -9.27 -17.94
N LEU A 23 -6.63 -9.00 -18.41
CA LEU A 23 -6.37 -8.35 -19.69
C LEU A 23 -7.01 -9.14 -20.85
N LYS A 24 -7.67 -8.41 -21.75
CA LYS A 24 -8.32 -8.96 -22.93
C LYS A 24 -7.60 -8.54 -24.22
N PRO A 25 -7.66 -9.35 -25.29
CA PRO A 25 -7.20 -8.92 -26.59
C PRO A 25 -7.85 -7.62 -27.03
N GLY A 26 -7.08 -6.75 -27.69
CA GLY A 26 -7.54 -5.46 -28.18
C GLY A 26 -7.56 -4.32 -27.15
N GLU A 27 -7.42 -4.58 -25.86
CA GLU A 27 -7.38 -3.54 -24.84
C GLU A 27 -6.12 -2.68 -24.92
N ASN A 28 -6.24 -1.41 -24.59
CA ASN A 28 -5.16 -0.45 -24.50
C ASN A 28 -4.50 -0.54 -23.12
N VAL A 29 -3.20 -0.77 -23.10
CA VAL A 29 -2.41 -0.92 -21.85
C VAL A 29 -1.41 0.21 -21.78
N THR A 30 -1.53 1.09 -20.78
CA THR A 30 -0.49 2.08 -20.49
C THR A 30 0.43 1.53 -19.42
N ILE A 31 1.73 1.59 -19.66
CA ILE A 31 2.78 1.11 -18.75
C ILE A 31 3.68 2.30 -18.45
N GLU A 32 3.59 2.81 -17.24
CA GLU A 32 4.42 3.93 -16.77
C GLU A 32 5.59 3.40 -15.97
N THR A 33 6.80 3.88 -16.27
CA THR A 33 8.03 3.38 -15.67
C THR A 33 9.13 4.43 -15.62
N TYR A 34 10.05 4.21 -14.70
CA TYR A 34 11.30 4.95 -14.50
C TYR A 34 12.51 4.10 -14.88
N PRO A 35 13.74 4.69 -15.01
CA PRO A 35 14.94 3.96 -15.38
C PRO A 35 15.17 2.68 -14.57
N SER A 36 15.00 2.76 -13.23
CA SER A 36 15.25 1.63 -12.31
C SER A 36 14.33 0.42 -12.51
N SER A 37 13.16 0.63 -13.15
CA SER A 37 12.15 -0.43 -13.37
C SER A 37 11.91 -0.76 -14.84
N LEU A 38 12.65 -0.13 -15.78
CA LEU A 38 12.45 -0.30 -17.22
C LEU A 38 12.53 -1.77 -17.67
N ALA A 39 13.48 -2.54 -17.17
CA ALA A 39 13.61 -3.95 -17.53
C ALA A 39 12.36 -4.79 -17.15
N TRP A 40 11.71 -4.47 -16.03
CA TRP A 40 10.43 -5.05 -15.63
C TRP A 40 9.31 -4.61 -16.57
N ALA A 41 9.20 -3.31 -16.85
CA ALA A 41 8.17 -2.73 -17.72
C ALA A 41 8.20 -3.32 -19.13
N LEU A 42 9.39 -3.56 -19.69
CA LEU A 42 9.55 -4.22 -20.98
C LEU A 42 8.98 -5.65 -21.01
N GLY A 43 8.98 -6.36 -19.86
CA GLY A 43 8.27 -7.63 -19.70
C GLY A 43 6.76 -7.46 -19.92
N PHE A 44 6.17 -6.42 -19.35
CA PHE A 44 4.75 -6.10 -19.53
C PHE A 44 4.41 -5.72 -20.97
N VAL A 45 5.29 -4.99 -21.66
CA VAL A 45 5.11 -4.67 -23.09
C VAL A 45 5.07 -5.94 -23.92
N ARG A 46 6.03 -6.87 -23.69
CA ARG A 46 6.08 -8.15 -24.45
C ARG A 46 4.85 -9.01 -24.17
N GLU A 47 4.47 -9.17 -22.91
CA GLU A 47 3.34 -10.01 -22.52
C GLU A 47 1.99 -9.42 -22.96
N ALA A 48 1.81 -8.10 -22.88
CA ALA A 48 0.61 -7.44 -23.39
C ALA A 48 0.43 -7.73 -24.90
N ARG A 49 1.51 -7.63 -25.69
CA ARG A 49 1.48 -7.99 -27.13
C ARG A 49 1.16 -9.45 -27.36
N ARG A 50 1.78 -10.38 -26.59
CA ARG A 50 1.48 -11.82 -26.68
C ARG A 50 0.03 -12.15 -26.36
N LEU A 51 -0.59 -11.37 -25.49
CA LEU A 51 -2.00 -11.47 -25.13
C LEU A 51 -2.95 -10.72 -26.09
N GLY A 52 -2.42 -10.15 -27.19
CA GLY A 52 -3.20 -9.44 -28.20
C GLY A 52 -3.65 -8.05 -27.80
N ALA A 53 -3.11 -7.47 -26.74
CA ALA A 53 -3.38 -6.10 -26.31
C ALA A 53 -2.44 -5.08 -26.95
N ARG A 54 -2.70 -3.79 -26.76
CA ARG A 54 -2.03 -2.65 -27.39
C ARG A 54 -1.26 -1.83 -26.35
N PRO A 55 0.01 -2.19 -26.03
CA PRO A 55 0.79 -1.49 -25.02
C PRO A 55 1.33 -0.15 -25.51
N LEU A 56 1.24 0.86 -24.66
CA LEU A 56 1.92 2.14 -24.71
C LEU A 56 2.88 2.19 -23.52
N LEU A 57 4.18 2.37 -23.78
CA LEU A 57 5.18 2.60 -22.75
C LEU A 57 5.34 4.09 -22.50
N HIS A 58 5.03 4.54 -21.30
CA HIS A 58 5.32 5.89 -20.82
C HIS A 58 6.59 5.79 -19.95
N TYR A 59 7.68 6.35 -20.46
CA TYR A 59 8.96 6.36 -19.77
C TYR A 59 9.24 7.76 -19.24
N GLU A 60 9.37 7.88 -17.94
CA GLU A 60 9.77 9.12 -17.26
C GLU A 60 11.25 9.05 -16.90
N ASP A 61 12.08 9.93 -17.48
CA ASP A 61 13.46 10.08 -17.07
C ASP A 61 13.54 10.80 -15.71
N GLU A 62 14.27 10.22 -14.77
CA GLU A 62 14.32 10.75 -13.42
C GLU A 62 14.96 12.15 -13.36
N ARG A 63 15.90 12.46 -14.25
CA ARG A 63 16.49 13.81 -14.33
C ARG A 63 15.45 14.82 -14.80
N SER A 64 14.70 14.49 -15.85
CA SER A 64 13.63 15.33 -16.38
C SER A 64 12.55 15.57 -15.33
N TYR A 65 12.14 14.52 -14.60
CA TYR A 65 11.20 14.64 -13.49
C TYR A 65 11.68 15.64 -12.43
N TRP A 66 12.93 15.50 -11.95
CA TRP A 66 13.46 16.40 -10.93
C TRP A 66 13.70 17.81 -11.44
N THR A 67 14.03 18.00 -12.73
CA THR A 67 14.11 19.31 -13.37
C THR A 67 12.74 19.99 -13.37
N ALA A 68 11.69 19.28 -13.80
CA ALA A 68 10.33 19.80 -13.79
C ALA A 68 9.87 20.20 -12.38
N VAL A 69 10.16 19.37 -11.37
CA VAL A 69 9.73 19.61 -9.98
C VAL A 69 10.50 20.76 -9.31
N LYS A 70 11.80 20.94 -9.64
CA LYS A 70 12.65 21.94 -8.99
C LYS A 70 12.72 23.28 -9.72
N GLU A 71 12.68 23.25 -11.04
CA GLU A 71 12.92 24.39 -11.91
C GLU A 71 11.64 24.84 -12.64
N GLY A 72 10.63 23.96 -12.70
CA GLY A 72 9.35 24.29 -13.28
C GLY A 72 8.54 25.29 -12.45
N SER A 73 7.66 26.04 -13.10
CA SER A 73 6.73 26.89 -12.37
C SER A 73 5.73 26.04 -11.57
N LEU A 74 5.27 26.56 -10.43
CA LEU A 74 4.23 25.87 -9.62
C LEU A 74 2.99 25.50 -10.43
N ASP A 75 2.64 26.30 -11.43
CA ASP A 75 1.48 26.03 -12.27
C ASP A 75 1.71 24.91 -13.29
N ALA A 76 2.97 24.66 -13.66
CA ALA A 76 3.35 23.57 -14.55
C ALA A 76 3.52 22.24 -13.82
N ILE A 77 3.81 22.27 -12.51
CA ILE A 77 4.02 21.07 -11.70
C ILE A 77 2.73 20.23 -11.67
N GLY A 78 2.85 18.95 -12.03
CA GLY A 78 1.72 18.03 -12.08
C GLY A 78 0.67 18.38 -13.16
N GLN A 79 1.07 19.09 -14.20
CA GLN A 79 0.21 19.41 -15.36
C GLN A 79 0.72 18.68 -16.59
N PRO A 80 0.34 17.43 -16.80
CA PRO A 80 0.71 16.70 -18.02
C PRO A 80 0.08 17.34 -19.25
N GLY A 81 0.70 17.09 -20.38
CA GLY A 81 0.17 17.55 -21.67
C GLY A 81 -1.21 16.98 -21.99
N SER A 82 -1.96 17.65 -22.86
CA SER A 82 -3.28 17.19 -23.30
C SER A 82 -3.25 15.78 -23.91
N HIS A 83 -2.13 15.40 -24.53
CA HIS A 83 -1.93 14.06 -25.10
C HIS A 83 -1.86 12.97 -24.02
N GLU A 84 -1.30 13.24 -22.83
CA GLU A 84 -1.26 12.30 -21.72
C GLU A 84 -2.65 12.07 -21.13
N TRP A 85 -3.44 13.16 -20.96
CA TRP A 85 -4.83 13.04 -20.55
C TRP A 85 -5.67 12.27 -21.57
N ALA A 86 -5.42 12.47 -22.88
CA ALA A 86 -6.10 11.74 -23.94
C ALA A 86 -5.71 10.26 -23.94
N ALA A 87 -4.45 9.93 -23.69
CA ALA A 87 -3.98 8.56 -23.55
C ALA A 87 -4.62 7.87 -22.34
N LEU A 88 -4.62 8.52 -21.17
CA LEU A 88 -5.27 7.99 -19.95
C LEU A 88 -6.77 7.75 -20.16
N ALA A 89 -7.47 8.68 -20.81
CA ALA A 89 -8.90 8.57 -21.09
C ALA A 89 -9.25 7.41 -22.05
N LYS A 90 -8.28 6.87 -22.79
CA LYS A 90 -8.44 5.72 -23.69
C LYS A 90 -7.77 4.45 -23.16
N THR A 91 -7.23 4.48 -21.95
CA THR A 91 -6.56 3.35 -21.32
C THR A 91 -7.57 2.42 -20.65
N ASP A 92 -7.49 1.12 -20.95
CA ASP A 92 -8.28 0.08 -20.28
C ASP A 92 -7.52 -0.47 -19.05
N VAL A 93 -6.22 -0.67 -19.21
CA VAL A 93 -5.33 -1.24 -18.18
C VAL A 93 -4.12 -0.34 -17.94
N TYR A 94 -3.84 -0.02 -16.68
CA TYR A 94 -2.72 0.83 -16.30
C TYR A 94 -1.75 0.11 -15.36
N ILE A 95 -0.47 0.07 -15.76
CA ILE A 95 0.61 -0.51 -14.97
C ILE A 95 1.51 0.64 -14.52
N TYR A 96 1.63 0.84 -13.21
CA TYR A 96 2.47 1.87 -12.64
C TYR A 96 3.64 1.27 -11.88
N PHE A 97 4.83 1.49 -12.37
CA PHE A 97 6.05 1.22 -11.63
C PHE A 97 6.42 2.45 -10.82
N TRP A 98 6.38 2.32 -9.51
CA TRP A 98 6.65 3.45 -8.63
C TRP A 98 8.00 4.11 -8.91
N GLY A 99 7.97 5.44 -9.03
CA GLY A 99 9.12 6.34 -9.14
C GLY A 99 8.82 7.66 -8.43
N PRO A 100 9.81 8.53 -8.32
CA PRO A 100 11.22 8.35 -8.68
C PRO A 100 11.95 7.34 -7.79
N GLU A 101 13.18 6.92 -8.17
CA GLU A 101 13.97 5.89 -7.46
C GLU A 101 14.20 6.24 -5.99
N ASP A 102 14.55 7.49 -5.73
CA ASP A 102 14.72 8.03 -4.38
C ASP A 102 13.49 8.84 -3.95
N GLY A 103 12.49 8.14 -3.45
CA GLY A 103 11.26 8.75 -2.92
C GLY A 103 11.48 9.68 -1.72
N ALA A 104 12.62 9.58 -1.02
CA ALA A 104 12.96 10.48 0.09
C ALA A 104 13.07 11.94 -0.34
N ARG A 105 13.48 12.18 -1.58
CA ARG A 105 13.57 13.54 -2.13
C ARG A 105 12.21 14.23 -2.27
N LEU A 106 11.13 13.46 -2.40
CA LEU A 106 9.76 14.00 -2.44
C LEU A 106 9.34 14.62 -1.11
N GLU A 107 9.84 14.08 0.00
CA GLU A 107 9.52 14.54 1.35
C GLU A 107 10.21 15.87 1.69
N ALA A 108 11.31 16.19 1.01
CA ALA A 108 12.03 17.45 1.16
C ALA A 108 11.48 18.58 0.28
N LEU A 109 10.40 18.33 -0.48
CA LEU A 109 9.80 19.33 -1.35
C LEU A 109 9.03 20.38 -0.55
N PRO A 110 8.99 21.65 -1.04
CA PRO A 110 8.14 22.69 -0.49
C PRO A 110 6.66 22.25 -0.46
N GLU A 111 5.94 22.66 0.58
CA GLU A 111 4.53 22.33 0.79
C GLU A 111 3.67 22.66 -0.45
N ALA A 112 3.85 23.85 -1.04
CA ALA A 112 3.13 24.25 -2.24
C ALA A 112 3.36 23.30 -3.44
N THR A 113 4.56 22.75 -3.58
CA THR A 113 4.88 21.75 -4.62
C THR A 113 4.16 20.43 -4.35
N VAL A 114 4.16 19.98 -3.09
CA VAL A 114 3.46 18.76 -2.67
C VAL A 114 1.95 18.90 -2.91
N GLU A 115 1.36 20.05 -2.60
CA GLU A 115 -0.07 20.32 -2.86
C GLU A 115 -0.42 20.19 -4.36
N LYS A 116 0.43 20.70 -5.26
CA LYS A 116 0.22 20.56 -6.70
C LYS A 116 0.31 19.11 -7.17
N LEU A 117 1.29 18.33 -6.67
CA LEU A 117 1.41 16.91 -6.97
C LEU A 117 0.20 16.10 -6.44
N VAL A 118 -0.31 16.43 -5.27
CA VAL A 118 -1.52 15.81 -4.70
C VAL A 118 -2.76 16.16 -5.54
N ALA A 119 -2.88 17.42 -5.99
CA ALA A 119 -3.97 17.86 -6.85
C ALA A 119 -3.95 17.13 -8.20
N PHE A 120 -2.77 17.00 -8.81
CA PHE A 120 -2.57 16.18 -10.01
C PHE A 120 -3.02 14.74 -9.81
N ASN A 121 -2.55 14.10 -8.74
CA ASN A 121 -2.90 12.71 -8.44
C ASN A 121 -4.43 12.55 -8.28
N SER A 122 -5.09 13.48 -7.63
CA SER A 122 -6.55 13.47 -7.48
C SER A 122 -7.26 13.54 -8.82
N LYS A 123 -6.83 14.43 -9.72
CA LYS A 123 -7.38 14.56 -11.09
C LYS A 123 -7.10 13.32 -11.93
N TRP A 124 -5.91 12.73 -11.80
CA TRP A 124 -5.56 11.48 -12.45
C TRP A 124 -6.57 10.37 -12.11
N TYR A 125 -6.88 10.20 -10.83
CA TYR A 125 -7.88 9.21 -10.39
C TYR A 125 -9.28 9.48 -10.94
N GLU A 126 -9.68 10.75 -11.04
CA GLU A 126 -10.98 11.11 -11.62
C GLU A 126 -11.06 10.71 -13.10
N VAL A 127 -10.02 11.00 -13.89
CA VAL A 127 -9.95 10.63 -15.31
C VAL A 127 -9.92 9.11 -15.47
N ALA A 128 -9.05 8.42 -14.72
CA ALA A 128 -8.94 6.96 -14.75
C ALA A 128 -10.26 6.27 -14.35
N GLN A 129 -10.97 6.80 -13.35
CA GLN A 129 -12.25 6.26 -12.91
C GLN A 129 -13.33 6.44 -13.99
N ARG A 130 -13.40 7.60 -14.63
CA ARG A 130 -14.34 7.86 -15.75
C ARG A 130 -14.05 6.96 -16.95
N ALA A 131 -12.78 6.72 -17.25
CA ALA A 131 -12.37 5.79 -18.31
C ALA A 131 -12.59 4.31 -17.96
N GLY A 132 -12.88 3.99 -16.70
CA GLY A 132 -13.06 2.61 -16.24
C GLY A 132 -11.75 1.82 -16.13
N VAL A 133 -10.62 2.50 -15.95
CA VAL A 133 -9.28 1.91 -15.85
C VAL A 133 -9.24 0.83 -14.77
N ARG A 134 -8.57 -0.27 -15.10
CA ARG A 134 -8.10 -1.27 -14.13
C ARG A 134 -6.59 -1.17 -14.04
N GLY A 135 -6.06 -0.80 -12.90
CA GLY A 135 -4.62 -0.57 -12.78
C GLY A 135 -3.97 -1.30 -11.62
N VAL A 136 -2.66 -1.36 -11.68
CA VAL A 136 -1.82 -1.93 -10.62
C VAL A 136 -0.56 -1.10 -10.41
N ARG A 137 -0.23 -0.88 -9.13
CA ARG A 137 1.06 -0.33 -8.70
C ARG A 137 2.01 -1.47 -8.42
N MET A 138 3.13 -1.46 -9.11
CA MET A 138 4.15 -2.52 -9.03
C MET A 138 5.14 -2.22 -7.91
N GLY A 139 4.97 -2.87 -6.75
CA GLY A 139 5.85 -2.70 -5.60
C GLY A 139 7.30 -3.11 -5.83
N ILE A 140 7.56 -3.97 -6.82
CA ILE A 140 8.92 -4.37 -7.21
C ILE A 140 9.78 -3.16 -7.62
N ALA A 141 9.19 -2.07 -8.10
CA ALA A 141 9.89 -0.84 -8.45
C ALA A 141 10.53 -0.14 -7.24
N ARG A 142 10.06 -0.43 -6.02
CA ARG A 142 10.64 0.10 -4.78
C ARG A 142 11.95 -0.59 -4.39
N VAL A 143 12.27 -1.73 -5.01
CA VAL A 143 13.50 -2.49 -4.75
C VAL A 143 14.65 -1.85 -5.49
N THR A 144 15.15 -0.75 -4.96
CA THR A 144 16.32 -0.03 -5.46
C THR A 144 17.49 -0.14 -4.50
N ALA A 145 18.71 0.12 -4.97
CA ALA A 145 19.89 0.12 -4.10
C ALA A 145 19.79 1.20 -3.02
N ALA A 146 19.20 2.35 -3.33
CA ALA A 146 19.01 3.46 -2.39
C ALA A 146 18.03 3.04 -1.26
N ASN A 147 16.87 2.51 -1.62
CA ASN A 147 15.89 2.05 -0.65
C ASN A 147 16.39 0.86 0.18
N ALA A 148 17.06 -0.12 -0.43
CA ALA A 148 17.61 -1.26 0.29
C ALA A 148 18.64 -0.82 1.35
N ARG A 149 19.53 0.11 1.03
CA ARG A 149 20.47 0.71 2.01
C ARG A 149 19.72 1.45 3.12
N ARG A 150 18.74 2.31 2.75
CA ARG A 150 17.95 3.09 3.71
C ARG A 150 17.23 2.20 4.71
N TRP A 151 16.71 1.07 4.26
CA TRP A 151 15.94 0.17 5.11
C TRP A 151 16.78 -0.95 5.73
N GLY A 152 18.06 -1.06 5.34
CA GLY A 152 18.96 -2.05 5.90
C GLY A 152 18.57 -3.48 5.55
N VAL A 153 18.10 -3.71 4.31
CA VAL A 153 17.71 -5.01 3.80
C VAL A 153 18.59 -5.41 2.61
N SER A 154 18.80 -6.72 2.42
CA SER A 154 19.46 -7.20 1.21
C SER A 154 18.59 -6.95 -0.03
N PRO A 155 19.08 -6.23 -1.05
CA PRO A 155 18.30 -5.96 -2.24
C PRO A 155 17.92 -7.23 -3.01
N GLU A 156 18.77 -8.28 -2.98
CA GLU A 156 18.50 -9.56 -3.61
C GLU A 156 17.39 -10.32 -2.90
N ALA A 157 17.48 -10.42 -1.57
CA ALA A 157 16.47 -11.09 -0.76
C ALA A 157 15.11 -10.38 -0.88
N TRP A 158 15.13 -9.05 -0.81
CA TRP A 158 13.93 -8.24 -0.97
C TRP A 158 13.30 -8.39 -2.37
N ARG A 159 14.12 -8.37 -3.43
CA ARG A 159 13.63 -8.60 -4.80
C ARG A 159 13.00 -9.98 -4.95
N LYS A 160 13.67 -11.03 -4.44
CA LYS A 160 13.14 -12.39 -4.48
C LYS A 160 11.77 -12.46 -3.83
N GLU A 161 11.64 -11.91 -2.63
CA GLU A 161 10.39 -11.86 -1.88
C GLU A 161 9.29 -11.11 -2.65
N MET A 162 9.60 -9.93 -3.19
CA MET A 162 8.64 -9.14 -3.96
C MET A 162 8.16 -9.85 -5.23
N VAL A 163 9.04 -10.59 -5.89
CA VAL A 163 8.67 -11.42 -7.05
C VAL A 163 7.77 -12.56 -6.63
N GLU A 164 8.14 -13.34 -5.61
CA GLU A 164 7.36 -14.48 -5.10
C GLU A 164 5.98 -14.02 -4.62
N ALA A 165 5.92 -12.94 -3.86
CA ALA A 165 4.67 -12.37 -3.37
C ALA A 165 3.75 -11.84 -4.49
N THR A 166 4.32 -11.30 -5.57
CA THR A 166 3.55 -10.82 -6.73
C THR A 166 3.06 -11.98 -7.60
N LEU A 167 3.84 -13.06 -7.71
CA LEU A 167 3.48 -14.27 -8.48
C LEU A 167 2.38 -15.11 -7.82
N LEU A 168 2.13 -14.92 -6.53
CA LEU A 168 1.05 -15.60 -5.83
C LEU A 168 -0.29 -15.35 -6.53
N ASP A 169 -1.09 -16.41 -6.71
CA ASP A 169 -2.43 -16.25 -7.27
C ASP A 169 -3.37 -15.65 -6.19
N PRO A 170 -3.99 -14.50 -6.44
CA PRO A 170 -4.94 -13.90 -5.51
C PRO A 170 -6.05 -14.85 -5.06
N LYS A 171 -6.40 -15.84 -5.88
CA LYS A 171 -7.41 -16.86 -5.56
C LYS A 171 -7.03 -17.70 -4.35
N GLU A 172 -5.74 -17.91 -4.10
CA GLU A 172 -5.25 -18.66 -2.92
C GLU A 172 -5.56 -17.95 -1.60
N LEU A 173 -5.78 -16.63 -1.63
CA LEU A 173 -6.08 -15.81 -0.46
C LEU A 173 -7.59 -15.71 -0.16
N VAL A 174 -8.46 -16.12 -1.09
CA VAL A 174 -9.91 -15.90 -1.01
C VAL A 174 -10.55 -16.58 0.20
N ALA A 175 -10.14 -17.80 0.51
CA ALA A 175 -10.74 -18.55 1.61
C ALA A 175 -10.49 -17.88 2.97
N ASP A 176 -9.22 -17.52 3.23
CA ASP A 176 -8.83 -16.83 4.47
C ASP A 176 -9.43 -15.43 4.53
N SER A 177 -9.45 -14.69 3.42
CA SER A 177 -10.03 -13.36 3.38
C SER A 177 -11.52 -13.36 3.75
N ARG A 178 -12.29 -14.32 3.23
CA ARG A 178 -13.73 -14.46 3.55
C ARG A 178 -13.96 -14.83 5.03
N ARG A 179 -13.11 -15.70 5.59
CA ARG A 179 -13.16 -16.09 7.00
C ARG A 179 -12.92 -14.89 7.91
N LEU A 180 -11.86 -14.14 7.66
CA LEU A 180 -11.49 -12.94 8.43
C LEU A 180 -12.52 -11.83 8.25
N GLN A 181 -12.97 -11.57 7.01
CA GLN A 181 -14.00 -10.60 6.74
C GLN A 181 -15.26 -10.85 7.57
N LYS A 182 -15.75 -12.10 7.56
CA LYS A 182 -16.93 -12.49 8.35
C LYS A 182 -16.71 -12.32 9.85
N ALA A 183 -15.51 -12.65 10.35
CA ALA A 183 -15.18 -12.50 11.76
C ALA A 183 -15.17 -11.02 12.17
N LEU A 184 -14.55 -10.15 11.37
CA LEU A 184 -14.46 -8.70 11.62
C LEU A 184 -15.82 -8.00 11.54
N GLU A 185 -16.68 -8.36 10.57
CA GLU A 185 -18.01 -7.76 10.39
C GLU A 185 -19.01 -8.14 11.47
N ARG A 186 -18.88 -9.34 12.05
CA ARG A 186 -19.80 -9.86 13.07
C ARG A 186 -19.34 -9.63 14.50
N GLY A 187 -18.04 -9.44 14.68
CA GLY A 187 -17.41 -9.28 15.99
C GLY A 187 -17.67 -7.90 16.59
N HIS A 188 -17.45 -7.82 17.91
CA HIS A 188 -17.62 -6.59 18.68
C HIS A 188 -16.30 -6.12 19.27
N ILE A 189 -15.52 -7.05 19.82
CA ILE A 189 -14.26 -6.73 20.52
C ILE A 189 -13.13 -7.53 19.89
N ALA A 190 -12.12 -6.83 19.42
CA ALA A 190 -10.84 -7.37 18.98
C ALA A 190 -9.78 -7.17 20.07
N ARG A 191 -9.01 -8.21 20.39
CA ARG A 191 -7.86 -8.12 21.29
C ARG A 191 -6.62 -8.68 20.61
N ILE A 192 -5.55 -7.87 20.60
CA ILE A 192 -4.25 -8.21 20.02
C ILE A 192 -3.28 -8.47 21.17
N ARG A 193 -2.63 -9.64 21.19
CA ARG A 193 -1.61 -10.00 22.18
C ARG A 193 -0.34 -10.50 21.53
N HIS A 194 0.82 -10.17 22.14
CA HIS A 194 2.12 -10.70 21.73
C HIS A 194 3.10 -10.63 22.92
N PRO A 195 4.04 -11.58 23.06
CA PRO A 195 5.01 -11.60 24.17
C PRO A 195 5.91 -10.36 24.28
N ASN A 196 6.04 -9.55 23.21
CA ASN A 196 6.78 -8.28 23.21
C ASN A 196 6.16 -7.17 24.08
N GLY A 197 5.06 -7.45 24.77
CA GLY A 197 4.33 -6.50 25.59
C GLY A 197 3.11 -5.88 24.91
N THR A 198 2.73 -6.34 23.72
CA THR A 198 1.45 -5.97 23.09
C THR A 198 0.29 -6.62 23.84
N ASP A 199 -0.65 -5.78 24.27
CA ASP A 199 -1.97 -6.16 24.75
C ASP A 199 -2.89 -4.97 24.49
N LEU A 200 -3.60 -5.00 23.37
CA LEU A 200 -4.47 -3.93 22.91
C LEU A 200 -5.86 -4.46 22.62
N THR A 201 -6.86 -3.82 23.20
CA THR A 201 -8.28 -4.08 22.95
C THR A 201 -8.90 -2.93 22.15
N LEU A 202 -9.68 -3.28 21.13
CA LEU A 202 -10.38 -2.37 20.23
C LEU A 202 -11.82 -2.84 20.07
N ALA A 203 -12.81 -1.93 20.04
CA ALA A 203 -14.14 -2.30 19.60
C ALA A 203 -14.26 -2.21 18.07
N LEU A 204 -14.96 -3.18 17.51
CA LEU A 204 -15.33 -3.21 16.09
C LEU A 204 -16.71 -2.55 15.95
N ALA A 205 -16.81 -1.52 15.12
CA ALA A 205 -18.02 -0.69 14.99
C ALA A 205 -19.11 -1.33 14.09
N ARG A 206 -19.10 -2.64 13.87
CA ARG A 206 -19.95 -3.37 12.92
C ARG A 206 -19.93 -2.78 11.50
N ARG A 207 -18.81 -2.20 11.14
CA ARG A 207 -18.57 -1.65 9.80
C ARG A 207 -18.21 -2.76 8.84
N LYS A 208 -18.46 -2.52 7.56
CA LYS A 208 -18.10 -3.45 6.50
C LYS A 208 -16.58 -3.60 6.43
N ALA A 209 -16.09 -4.81 6.60
CA ALA A 209 -14.69 -5.13 6.37
C ALA A 209 -14.41 -5.17 4.86
N ARG A 210 -13.25 -4.69 4.49
CA ARG A 210 -12.77 -4.66 3.10
C ARG A 210 -11.68 -5.69 2.91
N VAL A 211 -11.62 -6.19 1.69
CA VAL A 211 -10.63 -7.20 1.27
C VAL A 211 -9.85 -6.61 0.11
N ASP A 212 -8.53 -6.60 0.22
CA ASP A 212 -7.64 -6.28 -0.88
C ASP A 212 -6.75 -7.49 -1.19
N LEU A 213 -6.86 -8.00 -2.40
CA LEU A 213 -6.09 -9.17 -2.89
C LEU A 213 -5.19 -8.80 -4.07
N GLY A 214 -4.98 -7.51 -4.30
CA GLY A 214 -4.17 -7.03 -5.40
C GLY A 214 -4.85 -7.19 -6.76
N TRP A 215 -6.16 -7.17 -6.82
CA TRP A 215 -6.95 -7.14 -8.05
C TRP A 215 -7.99 -6.02 -8.05
N VAL A 216 -8.34 -5.52 -9.22
CA VAL A 216 -9.37 -4.50 -9.39
C VAL A 216 -10.70 -5.16 -9.70
N THR A 217 -11.67 -4.97 -8.82
CA THR A 217 -13.05 -5.48 -8.99
C THR A 217 -14.00 -4.38 -9.46
N ALA A 218 -15.16 -4.75 -9.98
CA ALA A 218 -16.22 -3.79 -10.30
C ALA A 218 -16.67 -3.00 -9.05
N SER A 219 -16.58 -3.60 -7.88
CA SER A 219 -16.89 -2.96 -6.59
C SER A 219 -15.80 -1.95 -6.18
N SER A 220 -14.52 -2.35 -6.24
CA SER A 220 -13.42 -1.47 -5.84
C SER A 220 -13.34 -0.22 -6.72
N ARG A 221 -13.56 -0.34 -8.03
CA ARG A 221 -13.52 0.80 -8.98
C ARG A 221 -14.46 1.95 -8.62
N ARG A 222 -15.50 1.71 -7.85
CA ARG A 222 -16.42 2.76 -7.38
C ARG A 222 -15.87 3.58 -6.22
N ALA A 223 -14.84 3.10 -5.54
CA ALA A 223 -14.15 3.85 -4.51
C ALA A 223 -13.18 4.86 -5.14
N ARG A 224 -12.92 5.99 -4.46
CA ARG A 224 -12.11 7.11 -4.96
C ARG A 224 -10.75 6.70 -5.54
N PHE A 225 -10.08 5.73 -4.94
CA PHE A 225 -8.76 5.23 -5.37
C PHE A 225 -8.78 3.77 -5.83
N GLY A 226 -9.98 3.20 -5.99
CA GLY A 226 -10.17 1.77 -6.23
C GLY A 226 -9.95 1.30 -7.67
N THR A 227 -9.50 2.18 -8.56
CA THR A 227 -9.06 1.85 -9.91
C THR A 227 -7.68 1.20 -9.93
N MET A 228 -6.89 1.38 -8.86
CA MET A 228 -5.51 0.89 -8.74
C MET A 228 -5.38 -0.07 -7.56
N ALA A 229 -5.02 -1.31 -7.84
CA ALA A 229 -4.57 -2.28 -6.83
C ALA A 229 -3.05 -2.14 -6.59
N SER A 230 -2.50 -2.91 -5.66
CA SER A 230 -1.05 -3.07 -5.47
C SER A 230 -0.60 -4.49 -5.83
N ALA A 231 0.64 -4.66 -6.22
CA ALA A 231 1.26 -5.98 -6.40
C ALA A 231 2.72 -5.93 -5.91
N PRO A 232 3.05 -6.68 -4.83
CA PRO A 232 2.16 -7.61 -4.10
C PRO A 232 1.08 -6.90 -3.28
N ASP A 233 0.13 -7.68 -2.79
CA ASP A 233 -0.92 -7.26 -1.86
C ASP A 233 -1.47 -8.50 -1.12
N GLY A 234 -2.45 -8.30 -0.27
CA GLY A 234 -3.17 -9.35 0.42
C GLY A 234 -3.49 -8.97 1.87
N CYS A 235 -4.67 -8.38 2.10
CA CYS A 235 -5.11 -8.05 3.45
C CYS A 235 -6.63 -8.04 3.60
N VAL A 236 -7.07 -8.07 4.85
CA VAL A 236 -8.45 -7.76 5.25
C VAL A 236 -8.41 -6.70 6.33
N TYR A 237 -9.17 -5.64 6.17
CA TYR A 237 -9.20 -4.54 7.13
C TYR A 237 -10.59 -4.02 7.41
N VAL A 238 -10.75 -3.41 8.58
CA VAL A 238 -11.99 -2.76 9.02
C VAL A 238 -11.67 -1.48 9.79
N ALA A 239 -12.42 -0.41 9.56
CA ALA A 239 -12.40 0.76 10.42
C ALA A 239 -13.01 0.41 11.78
N VAL A 240 -12.26 0.65 12.86
CA VAL A 240 -12.68 0.34 14.23
C VAL A 240 -13.50 1.48 14.83
N ASP A 241 -14.08 1.26 16.02
CA ASP A 241 -14.70 2.33 16.80
C ASP A 241 -13.62 3.31 17.30
N GLU A 242 -13.71 4.55 16.88
CA GLU A 242 -12.72 5.60 17.15
C GLU A 242 -12.73 6.09 18.58
N THR A 243 -13.71 5.66 19.36
CA THR A 243 -13.87 6.06 20.77
C THR A 243 -13.34 5.01 21.75
N THR A 244 -12.95 3.84 21.25
CA THR A 244 -12.54 2.71 22.08
C THR A 244 -11.17 2.20 21.68
N ALA A 245 -10.23 2.28 22.54
CA ALA A 245 -8.95 1.59 22.48
C ALA A 245 -8.30 1.66 23.86
N ASP A 246 -7.93 0.52 24.40
CA ASP A 246 -7.22 0.44 25.67
C ASP A 246 -6.08 -0.57 25.61
N GLY A 247 -4.93 -0.18 26.16
CA GLY A 247 -3.77 -1.05 26.23
C GLY A 247 -2.55 -0.54 25.45
N ARG A 248 -1.73 -1.48 25.00
CA ARG A 248 -0.44 -1.20 24.34
C ARG A 248 -0.29 -1.98 23.05
N LEU A 249 0.33 -1.36 22.06
CA LEU A 249 0.83 -2.01 20.85
C LEU A 249 2.34 -1.78 20.74
N VAL A 250 3.10 -2.84 20.51
CA VAL A 250 4.55 -2.81 20.33
C VAL A 250 4.86 -3.47 18.99
N SER A 251 5.32 -2.69 18.01
CA SER A 251 5.70 -3.23 16.70
C SER A 251 6.97 -4.06 16.78
N ASN A 252 6.98 -5.18 16.08
CA ASN A 252 8.17 -6.00 15.82
C ASN A 252 8.50 -6.05 14.31
N ARG A 253 7.83 -5.24 13.51
CA ARG A 253 8.17 -4.98 12.11
C ARG A 253 8.64 -3.54 11.94
N MET A 254 9.48 -3.35 10.94
CA MET A 254 9.85 -2.01 10.48
C MET A 254 8.75 -1.52 9.57
N SER A 255 8.23 -0.32 9.84
CA SER A 255 7.24 0.34 8.99
C SER A 255 7.88 1.51 8.25
N ASN A 256 7.47 1.73 7.01
CA ASN A 256 7.83 2.95 6.27
C ASN A 256 6.76 4.00 6.54
N LEU A 257 7.01 4.90 7.47
CA LEU A 257 6.08 5.97 7.83
C LEU A 257 6.67 7.32 7.43
N PHE A 258 5.92 8.06 6.64
CA PHE A 258 6.34 9.39 6.15
C PHE A 258 7.75 9.34 5.55
N GLY A 259 8.00 8.29 4.73
CA GLY A 259 9.27 8.07 4.06
C GLY A 259 10.42 7.55 4.93
N GLU A 260 10.27 7.50 6.24
CA GLU A 260 11.31 7.05 7.15
C GLU A 260 11.11 5.59 7.57
N PRO A 261 12.21 4.81 7.69
CA PRO A 261 12.17 3.49 8.29
C PRO A 261 11.99 3.62 9.82
N VAL A 262 10.79 3.35 10.30
CA VAL A 262 10.43 3.39 11.71
C VAL A 262 10.57 2.01 12.34
N ARG A 263 11.35 1.91 13.44
CA ARG A 263 11.58 0.65 14.15
C ARG A 263 11.14 0.75 15.60
N GLY A 264 10.67 -0.36 16.16
CA GLY A 264 10.33 -0.51 17.58
C GLY A 264 9.26 0.50 18.03
N GLY A 265 8.27 0.73 17.17
CA GLY A 265 7.14 1.59 17.49
C GLY A 265 6.35 1.05 18.69
N ARG A 266 5.95 1.93 19.59
CA ARG A 266 5.16 1.63 20.79
C ARG A 266 4.07 2.66 20.94
N TRP A 267 2.83 2.19 21.01
CA TRP A 267 1.67 3.05 21.26
C TRP A 267 0.96 2.62 22.54
N ARG A 268 0.47 3.58 23.28
CA ARG A 268 -0.36 3.36 24.48
C ARG A 268 -1.67 4.09 24.31
N PHE A 269 -2.74 3.35 24.45
CA PHE A 269 -4.11 3.88 24.39
C PHE A 269 -4.79 3.86 25.75
N ARG A 270 -5.69 4.84 25.96
CA ARG A 270 -6.62 4.87 27.06
C ARG A 270 -7.90 5.59 26.61
N GLY A 271 -9.05 4.93 26.79
CA GLY A 271 -10.35 5.49 26.44
C GLY A 271 -10.43 6.00 25.00
N GLY A 272 -9.95 5.20 24.04
CA GLY A 272 -9.99 5.57 22.62
C GLY A 272 -9.04 6.71 22.21
N ARG A 273 -7.98 6.97 22.99
CA ARG A 273 -6.99 7.99 22.65
C ARG A 273 -5.57 7.46 22.79
N LEU A 274 -4.72 7.83 21.83
CA LEU A 274 -3.29 7.64 21.95
C LEU A 274 -2.75 8.59 23.04
N VAL A 275 -2.31 8.03 24.17
CA VAL A 275 -1.79 8.80 25.31
C VAL A 275 -0.27 8.69 25.44
N GLY A 276 0.38 7.91 24.61
CA GLY A 276 1.83 7.80 24.55
C GLY A 276 2.30 7.11 23.29
N GLN A 277 3.40 7.60 22.73
CA GLN A 277 4.08 7.03 21.58
C GLN A 277 5.59 7.04 21.79
N GLY A 278 6.26 5.99 21.34
CA GLY A 278 7.71 5.86 21.36
C GLY A 278 8.22 5.05 20.16
N TYR A 279 9.45 5.27 19.78
CA TYR A 279 10.09 4.61 18.64
C TYR A 279 11.55 4.36 18.95
N ALA A 280 12.09 3.22 18.56
CA ALA A 280 13.52 2.94 18.71
C ALA A 280 14.36 3.73 17.70
N SER A 281 13.84 3.91 16.47
CA SER A 281 14.44 4.78 15.43
C SER A 281 13.36 5.26 14.45
N GLY A 282 13.65 6.33 13.68
CA GLY A 282 12.76 6.88 12.66
C GLY A 282 11.52 7.62 13.18
N GLY A 283 11.40 7.83 14.49
CA GLY A 283 10.21 8.42 15.08
C GLY A 283 10.10 9.94 14.98
N ALA A 284 11.11 10.63 14.47
CA ALA A 284 11.09 12.09 14.36
C ALA A 284 10.05 12.58 13.35
N SER A 285 10.04 12.00 12.16
CA SER A 285 9.05 12.27 11.11
C SER A 285 7.63 11.98 11.57
N VAL A 286 7.41 10.82 12.23
CA VAL A 286 6.09 10.46 12.77
C VAL A 286 5.60 11.48 13.78
N ARG A 287 6.45 11.95 14.70
CA ARG A 287 6.08 12.97 15.69
C ARG A 287 5.79 14.33 15.05
N ALA A 288 6.56 14.71 14.03
CA ALA A 288 6.33 15.95 13.29
C ALA A 288 4.99 15.92 12.57
N GLU A 289 4.70 14.84 11.83
CA GLU A 289 3.41 14.66 11.15
C GLU A 289 2.23 14.55 12.16
N TYR A 290 2.45 13.83 13.26
CA TYR A 290 1.45 13.77 14.31
C TYR A 290 1.12 15.18 14.89
N ALA A 291 2.14 16.02 15.09
CA ALA A 291 1.91 17.38 15.57
C ALA A 291 1.05 18.21 14.61
N ARG A 292 1.25 18.04 13.29
CA ARG A 292 0.48 18.70 12.21
C ARG A 292 -0.88 18.07 11.93
N GLY A 293 -1.13 16.84 12.37
CA GLY A 293 -2.28 16.02 11.98
C GLY A 293 -3.67 16.54 12.37
N GLY A 294 -3.73 17.54 13.21
CA GLY A 294 -5.00 18.16 13.62
C GLY A 294 -5.89 17.28 14.49
N LYS A 295 -7.20 17.53 14.46
CA LYS A 295 -8.20 16.77 15.22
C LYS A 295 -8.26 15.32 14.71
N GLY A 296 -8.41 14.36 15.63
CA GLY A 296 -8.57 12.95 15.30
C GLY A 296 -7.28 12.16 15.09
N ARG A 297 -6.11 12.81 15.07
CA ARG A 297 -4.80 12.15 14.91
C ARG A 297 -4.49 11.09 15.96
N ASP A 298 -5.09 11.22 17.15
CA ASP A 298 -4.91 10.36 18.33
C ASP A 298 -5.94 9.23 18.42
N ARG A 299 -6.84 9.11 17.44
CA ARG A 299 -7.90 8.12 17.45
C ARG A 299 -7.46 6.81 16.80
N PRO A 300 -7.91 5.63 17.30
CA PRO A 300 -7.74 4.38 16.57
C PRO A 300 -8.46 4.49 15.22
N GLY A 301 -7.84 3.96 14.17
CA GLY A 301 -8.33 4.09 12.81
C GLY A 301 -8.86 2.79 12.25
N MET A 302 -7.98 1.83 12.06
CA MET A 302 -8.30 0.54 11.43
C MET A 302 -7.58 -0.60 12.13
N LEU A 303 -8.14 -1.80 11.97
CA LEU A 303 -7.50 -3.08 12.22
C LEU A 303 -7.34 -3.80 10.87
N GLU A 304 -6.12 -4.26 10.58
CA GLU A 304 -5.79 -4.98 9.36
C GLU A 304 -5.09 -6.30 9.66
N ILE A 305 -5.36 -7.32 8.86
CA ILE A 305 -4.74 -8.64 8.94
C ILE A 305 -4.18 -8.99 7.57
N GLY A 306 -2.87 -9.23 7.50
CA GLY A 306 -2.19 -9.65 6.29
C GLY A 306 -2.47 -11.09 5.89
N LEU A 307 -2.42 -11.35 4.59
CA LEU A 307 -2.75 -12.64 3.99
C LEU A 307 -1.63 -13.25 3.16
N ASN A 308 -0.63 -12.46 2.72
CA ASN A 308 0.37 -12.90 1.75
C ASN A 308 1.47 -13.73 2.43
N PRO A 309 1.58 -15.04 2.14
CA PRO A 309 2.53 -15.93 2.79
C PRO A 309 3.98 -15.72 2.35
N ALA A 310 4.23 -14.98 1.27
CA ALA A 310 5.57 -14.73 0.75
C ALA A 310 6.19 -13.42 1.28
N LEU A 311 5.45 -12.60 2.02
CA LEU A 311 5.94 -11.33 2.57
C LEU A 311 6.44 -11.52 4.00
N HIS A 312 7.70 -11.17 4.26
CA HIS A 312 8.34 -11.26 5.59
C HIS A 312 9.30 -10.10 5.88
N LEU A 313 9.98 -9.59 4.85
CA LEU A 313 11.03 -8.57 4.96
C LEU A 313 10.63 -7.23 4.35
N SER A 314 9.59 -7.23 3.50
CA SER A 314 9.30 -6.13 2.56
C SER A 314 8.84 -4.86 3.27
N PRO A 315 9.72 -3.86 3.43
CA PRO A 315 9.35 -2.58 4.03
C PRO A 315 8.26 -1.88 3.21
N GLY A 316 7.20 -1.44 3.91
CA GLY A 316 6.03 -0.83 3.31
C GLY A 316 5.08 -1.82 2.65
N PHE A 317 5.18 -3.11 3.04
CA PHE A 317 4.24 -4.20 2.79
C PHE A 317 4.16 -5.14 4.00
N GLU A 318 4.68 -4.74 5.13
CA GLU A 318 4.71 -5.53 6.37
C GLU A 318 3.32 -5.84 6.90
N GLU A 319 2.35 -4.98 6.60
CA GLU A 319 0.93 -5.16 6.94
C GLU A 319 0.29 -6.29 6.13
N ASN A 320 0.83 -6.61 4.96
CA ASN A 320 0.32 -7.67 4.10
C ASN A 320 0.91 -9.06 4.42
N GLU A 321 1.94 -9.16 5.29
CA GLU A 321 2.51 -10.44 5.74
C GLU A 321 1.42 -11.34 6.35
N ARG A 322 1.33 -12.60 5.92
CA ARG A 322 0.30 -13.52 6.39
C ARG A 322 0.24 -13.62 7.91
N GLY A 323 -0.91 -13.29 8.49
CA GLY A 323 -1.14 -13.34 9.93
C GLY A 323 -0.46 -12.21 10.71
N ALA A 324 0.17 -11.23 10.05
CA ALA A 324 0.52 -9.99 10.72
C ALA A 324 -0.75 -9.22 11.07
N VAL A 325 -0.74 -8.59 12.24
CA VAL A 325 -1.85 -7.77 12.72
C VAL A 325 -1.38 -6.33 12.85
N THR A 326 -2.05 -5.44 12.14
CA THR A 326 -1.69 -4.02 12.06
C THR A 326 -2.80 -3.16 12.64
N ALA A 327 -2.43 -2.23 13.52
CA ALA A 327 -3.34 -1.21 14.00
C ALA A 327 -2.95 0.16 13.44
N PHE A 328 -3.95 0.90 12.99
CA PHE A 328 -3.81 2.26 12.46
C PHE A 328 -4.36 3.29 13.43
N ILE A 329 -3.80 4.50 13.36
CA ILE A 329 -4.31 5.69 14.05
C ILE A 329 -4.54 6.83 13.05
N GLY A 330 -5.44 7.74 13.39
CA GLY A 330 -5.73 8.93 12.59
C GLY A 330 -6.85 8.71 11.58
N ASN A 331 -6.65 9.21 10.37
CA ASN A 331 -7.69 9.26 9.33
C ASN A 331 -8.16 7.86 8.91
N ASN A 332 -9.45 7.57 9.06
CA ASN A 332 -10.06 6.34 8.60
C ASN A 332 -11.32 6.56 7.75
N ALA A 333 -11.69 7.82 7.50
CA ALA A 333 -12.88 8.14 6.71
C ALA A 333 -12.88 7.53 5.29
N PRO A 334 -11.74 7.47 4.55
CA PRO A 334 -11.70 6.78 3.26
C PRO A 334 -11.97 5.27 3.34
N TYR A 335 -11.82 4.69 4.51
CA TYR A 335 -11.94 3.26 4.78
C TYR A 335 -13.27 2.88 5.46
N GLY A 336 -14.18 3.84 5.58
CA GLY A 336 -15.53 3.62 6.14
C GLY A 336 -15.65 3.99 7.62
N GLY A 337 -14.64 4.66 8.19
CA GLY A 337 -14.68 5.26 9.52
C GLY A 337 -15.19 6.69 9.52
N GLU A 338 -15.15 7.32 10.69
CA GLU A 338 -15.67 8.70 10.91
C GLU A 338 -14.57 9.73 11.17
N THR A 339 -13.36 9.27 11.52
CA THR A 339 -12.24 10.16 11.79
C THR A 339 -11.70 10.78 10.51
N ARG A 340 -11.70 12.11 10.46
CA ARG A 340 -11.01 12.92 9.46
C ARG A 340 -9.81 13.59 10.09
N SER A 341 -8.62 13.32 9.57
CA SER A 341 -7.35 13.87 10.03
C SER A 341 -6.39 13.99 8.86
N ASN A 342 -5.45 14.90 8.92
CA ASN A 342 -4.33 14.95 7.97
C ASN A 342 -3.22 13.96 8.33
N PHE A 343 -3.43 13.17 9.38
CA PHE A 343 -2.47 12.18 9.88
C PHE A 343 -3.06 10.77 9.80
N MET A 344 -2.25 9.83 9.33
CA MET A 344 -2.50 8.40 9.42
C MET A 344 -1.17 7.68 9.57
N ALA A 345 -1.06 6.81 10.57
CA ALA A 345 0.10 5.96 10.79
C ALA A 345 -0.33 4.57 11.23
N HIS A 346 0.55 3.60 11.07
CA HIS A 346 0.29 2.21 11.47
C HIS A 346 1.50 1.58 12.16
N LEU A 347 1.23 0.57 12.98
CA LEU A 347 2.23 -0.32 13.55
C LEU A 347 1.79 -1.76 13.39
N THR A 348 2.72 -2.60 12.94
CA THR A 348 2.48 -4.02 12.61
C THR A 348 3.13 -4.93 13.62
N VAL A 349 2.41 -5.98 14.02
CA VAL A 349 2.87 -7.04 14.92
C VAL A 349 2.73 -8.39 14.20
N ALA A 350 3.85 -8.92 13.75
CA ALA A 350 3.90 -10.28 13.21
C ALA A 350 3.97 -11.31 14.36
N GLY A 351 3.40 -12.50 14.14
CA GLY A 351 3.36 -13.53 15.17
C GLY A 351 2.38 -13.24 16.31
N ALA A 352 1.52 -12.25 16.19
CA ALA A 352 0.52 -11.93 17.19
C ALA A 352 -0.54 -13.02 17.36
N GLU A 353 -1.23 -12.97 18.50
CA GLU A 353 -2.55 -13.58 18.68
C GLU A 353 -3.60 -12.49 18.54
N LEU A 354 -4.57 -12.70 17.66
CA LEU A 354 -5.77 -11.88 17.53
C LEU A 354 -6.98 -12.72 17.90
N SER A 355 -7.75 -12.23 18.86
CA SER A 355 -9.07 -12.79 19.18
C SER A 355 -10.19 -11.79 18.90
N ILE A 356 -11.34 -12.29 18.46
CA ILE A 356 -12.57 -11.51 18.26
C ILE A 356 -13.64 -12.16 19.14
N ASP A 357 -14.20 -11.38 20.07
CA ASP A 357 -15.17 -11.83 21.08
C ASP A 357 -14.68 -13.08 21.83
N GLY A 358 -13.36 -13.12 22.16
CA GLY A 358 -12.72 -14.24 22.85
C GLY A 358 -12.34 -15.42 21.95
N ARG A 359 -12.78 -15.47 20.70
CA ARG A 359 -12.43 -16.53 19.75
C ARG A 359 -11.17 -16.13 18.98
N THR A 360 -10.12 -16.94 19.05
CA THR A 360 -8.89 -16.72 18.30
C THR A 360 -9.12 -16.85 16.79
N VAL A 361 -8.69 -15.87 16.02
CA VAL A 361 -8.74 -15.84 14.54
C VAL A 361 -7.35 -15.79 13.91
N VAL A 362 -6.33 -15.32 14.66
CA VAL A 362 -4.91 -15.43 14.32
C VAL A 362 -4.16 -15.94 15.53
N ARG A 363 -3.23 -16.89 15.36
CA ARG A 363 -2.37 -17.42 16.42
C ARG A 363 -0.95 -17.59 15.91
N GLY A 364 0.00 -16.86 16.52
CA GLY A 364 1.41 -16.96 16.16
C GLY A 364 1.67 -16.71 14.67
N GLY A 365 0.95 -15.74 14.08
CA GLY A 365 1.04 -15.42 12.65
C GLY A 365 0.28 -16.38 11.71
N ARG A 366 -0.51 -17.33 12.25
CA ARG A 366 -1.34 -18.25 11.46
C ARG A 366 -2.82 -17.88 11.57
N ILE A 367 -3.51 -17.82 10.45
CA ILE A 367 -4.96 -17.64 10.38
C ILE A 367 -5.63 -18.99 10.75
N VAL A 368 -6.54 -19.00 11.72
CA VAL A 368 -7.16 -20.20 12.31
C VAL A 368 -8.69 -20.17 12.18
#